data_f8f527cfdc3e8925ad7a9c066788d2f0
#
_entry.id   f8f527cfdc3e8925ad7a9c066788d2f0
#
_cell.length_a   1.000
_cell.length_b   1.000
_cell.length_c   1.000
_cell.angle_alpha   90.00
_cell.angle_beta   90.00
_cell.angle_gamma   90.00
#
_symmetry.space_group_name_H-M   'P 1'
#
loop_
_entity.id
_entity.type
_entity.pdbx_description
1 polymer ?
#
loop_
_entity_poly.entity_id
_entity_poly.type
_entity_poly.pdbx_seq_one_letter_code
_entity_poly.pdbx_strand_id
1 'polypeptide(L)'
;GDAIIDSGLAEMSSPTTLTGDFEVPFAAETECFAMNFGDVTGLGNNSWLIDIYPSSMTGEEVMFQCFSDISDQVPVGKYVVSEDMTSGTFHPGLTDGFNLYSSWYLYAVDGYLGEQYAALIDGSFEIIDNGDGTHTITFDTYDAAGNNITGSWTGEIYIDTSSVMSTMAVRT
;
A
#
# COMPACT_ATOMS: atom_id res chain seq x y z
N GLY A 1 22.41 24.52 13.62
CA GLY A 1 21.57 25.03 12.63
C GLY A 1 20.80 23.97 11.91
N ASP A 2 21.42 22.86 11.66
CA ASP A 2 20.76 21.84 10.86
C ASP A 2 19.60 21.22 11.58
N ALA A 3 19.73 21.01 12.87
CA ALA A 3 18.64 20.48 13.67
C ALA A 3 17.44 21.40 13.64
N ILE A 4 17.67 22.69 13.49
CA ILE A 4 16.59 23.64 13.42
C ILE A 4 15.87 23.54 12.09
N ILE A 5 16.61 23.31 11.02
CA ILE A 5 16.01 23.14 9.70
C ILE A 5 15.10 21.93 9.70
N ASP A 6 15.51 20.88 10.36
CA ASP A 6 14.75 19.64 10.40
C ASP A 6 13.62 19.66 11.43
N SER A 7 13.64 20.62 12.33
CA SER A 7 12.69 20.62 13.43
C SER A 7 11.24 20.78 12.99
N GLY A 8 11.00 21.39 11.82
CA GLY A 8 9.66 21.54 11.29
C GLY A 8 9.21 20.39 10.42
N LEU A 9 10.09 19.45 10.14
CA LEU A 9 9.82 18.30 9.27
C LEU A 9 10.18 17.05 10.01
N ALA A 10 9.19 16.21 10.26
CA ALA A 10 9.46 14.91 10.86
C ALA A 10 10.36 14.12 9.93
N GLU A 11 11.36 13.47 10.50
CA GLU A 11 12.22 12.58 9.73
C GLU A 11 11.42 11.36 9.30
N MET A 12 11.44 11.07 8.01
CA MET A 12 10.71 9.92 7.47
C MET A 12 11.50 8.65 7.71
N SER A 13 10.78 7.59 8.07
CA SER A 13 11.38 6.29 8.32
C SER A 13 10.49 5.19 7.75
N SER A 14 11.04 3.98 7.73
CA SER A 14 10.35 2.80 7.21
C SER A 14 10.46 1.66 8.24
N PRO A 15 9.76 1.77 9.37
CA PRO A 15 9.89 0.81 10.46
C PRO A 15 9.21 -0.52 10.19
N THR A 16 9.62 -1.53 10.93
CA THR A 16 9.01 -2.85 10.92
C THR A 16 9.05 -3.45 12.32
N THR A 17 7.99 -4.17 12.67
CA THR A 17 7.94 -4.96 13.90
C THR A 17 8.23 -6.44 13.64
N LEU A 18 8.34 -6.82 12.37
CA LEU A 18 8.52 -8.23 12.00
C LEU A 18 9.94 -8.69 12.32
N THR A 19 10.05 -9.94 12.77
CA THR A 19 11.34 -10.54 13.16
C THR A 19 11.72 -11.72 12.26
N GLY A 20 10.98 -11.96 11.18
CA GLY A 20 11.24 -13.02 10.23
C GLY A 20 10.35 -12.89 9.02
N ASP A 21 10.56 -13.79 8.06
CA ASP A 21 9.73 -13.84 6.87
C ASP A 21 8.28 -14.08 7.25
N PHE A 22 7.36 -13.51 6.49
CA PHE A 22 5.96 -13.48 6.87
C PHE A 22 5.07 -13.59 5.64
N GLU A 23 4.25 -14.63 5.63
CA GLU A 23 3.19 -14.76 4.62
C GLU A 23 1.90 -14.22 5.24
N VAL A 24 1.31 -13.21 4.63
CA VAL A 24 0.15 -12.52 5.21
C VAL A 24 -1.07 -13.44 5.18
N PRO A 25 -1.61 -13.84 6.35
CA PRO A 25 -2.75 -14.75 6.39
C PRO A 25 -4.06 -13.96 6.38
N PHE A 26 -4.44 -13.47 5.22
CA PHE A 26 -5.67 -12.69 5.09
C PHE A 26 -6.87 -13.47 5.62
N ALA A 27 -7.75 -12.79 6.36
CA ALA A 27 -9.00 -13.37 6.81
C ALA A 27 -9.90 -13.68 5.62
N ALA A 28 -10.81 -14.66 5.80
CA ALA A 28 -11.71 -15.06 4.72
C ALA A 28 -12.55 -13.89 4.21
N GLU A 29 -12.93 -12.97 5.09
CA GLU A 29 -13.72 -11.81 4.73
C GLU A 29 -12.81 -10.59 4.56
N THR A 30 -11.94 -10.67 3.56
CA THR A 30 -11.03 -9.60 3.21
C THR A 30 -11.48 -9.03 1.87
N GLU A 31 -11.52 -7.71 1.81
CA GLU A 31 -11.97 -6.95 0.64
C GLU A 31 -10.83 -6.11 0.09
N CYS A 32 -11.04 -5.56 -1.09
CA CYS A 32 -10.05 -4.69 -1.70
C CYS A 32 -10.73 -3.54 -2.42
N PHE A 33 -10.20 -2.33 -2.24
CA PHE A 33 -10.60 -1.22 -3.07
C PHE A 33 -9.38 -0.59 -3.74
N ALA A 34 -9.63 0.09 -4.85
CA ALA A 34 -8.63 0.86 -5.58
C ALA A 34 -9.15 2.29 -5.71
N MET A 35 -8.34 3.26 -5.29
CA MET A 35 -8.69 4.67 -5.37
C MET A 35 -7.70 5.40 -6.26
N ASN A 36 -8.22 6.10 -7.27
CA ASN A 36 -7.40 6.87 -8.19
C ASN A 36 -7.35 8.32 -7.73
N PHE A 37 -6.17 8.80 -7.37
CA PHE A 37 -5.94 10.19 -6.98
C PHE A 37 -5.62 11.10 -8.16
N GLY A 38 -5.52 10.54 -9.36
CA GLY A 38 -5.17 11.29 -10.55
C GLY A 38 -3.67 11.51 -10.69
N ASP A 39 -3.31 12.44 -11.54
CA ASP A 39 -1.90 12.76 -11.80
C ASP A 39 -1.40 13.75 -10.75
N VAL A 40 -1.04 13.23 -9.58
CA VAL A 40 -0.56 14.05 -8.48
C VAL A 40 0.93 14.35 -8.58
N THR A 41 1.64 13.64 -9.46
CA THR A 41 3.09 13.81 -9.62
C THR A 41 3.44 14.79 -10.74
N GLY A 42 2.52 15.04 -11.65
CA GLY A 42 2.78 15.81 -12.86
C GLY A 42 3.48 15.04 -13.96
N LEU A 43 3.60 13.71 -13.82
CA LEU A 43 4.29 12.86 -14.79
C LEU A 43 3.37 12.31 -15.88
N GLY A 44 2.07 12.62 -15.81
CA GLY A 44 1.12 12.15 -16.82
C GLY A 44 0.55 10.77 -16.52
N ASN A 45 0.79 10.24 -15.33
CA ASN A 45 0.22 8.96 -14.91
C ASN A 45 -0.75 9.16 -13.75
N ASN A 46 -1.33 8.07 -13.27
CA ASN A 46 -2.29 8.13 -12.17
C ASN A 46 -1.69 7.48 -10.94
N SER A 47 -1.87 8.12 -9.79
CA SER A 47 -1.51 7.57 -8.49
C SER A 47 -2.70 6.81 -7.95
N TRP A 48 -2.51 5.54 -7.67
CA TRP A 48 -3.55 4.66 -7.14
C TRP A 48 -3.17 4.22 -5.73
N LEU A 49 -4.18 4.13 -4.86
CA LEU A 49 -4.06 3.40 -3.61
C LEU A 49 -4.81 2.08 -3.78
N ILE A 50 -4.12 0.98 -3.55
CA ILE A 50 -4.71 -0.36 -3.53
C ILE A 50 -4.70 -0.80 -2.08
N ASP A 51 -5.87 -1.09 -1.52
CA ASP A 51 -5.99 -1.42 -0.11
C ASP A 51 -6.73 -2.75 0.05
N ILE A 52 -6.02 -3.76 0.53
CA ILE A 52 -6.55 -5.09 0.83
C ILE A 52 -6.76 -5.12 2.34
N TYR A 53 -8.02 -5.13 2.77
CA TYR A 53 -8.33 -4.88 4.18
C TYR A 53 -9.39 -5.86 4.71
N PRO A 54 -9.39 -6.13 6.02
CA PRO A 54 -10.41 -7.00 6.61
C PRO A 54 -11.74 -6.23 6.68
N SER A 55 -12.82 -6.86 6.24
CA SER A 55 -14.14 -6.21 6.24
C SER A 55 -14.61 -5.87 7.65
N SER A 56 -14.16 -6.60 8.64
CA SER A 56 -14.47 -6.34 10.06
C SER A 56 -13.66 -5.18 10.62
N MET A 57 -12.70 -4.65 9.87
CA MET A 57 -11.76 -3.60 10.29
C MET A 57 -10.73 -4.07 11.31
N THR A 58 -10.69 -5.35 11.63
CA THR A 58 -9.66 -5.94 12.50
C THR A 58 -9.07 -7.15 11.79
N GLY A 59 -7.76 -7.12 11.55
CA GLY A 59 -7.05 -8.20 10.87
C GLY A 59 -5.94 -7.69 9.97
N GLU A 60 -5.46 -8.59 9.13
CA GLU A 60 -4.34 -8.30 8.22
C GLU A 60 -4.75 -7.34 7.12
N GLU A 61 -3.94 -6.32 6.90
CA GLU A 61 -4.16 -5.33 5.84
C GLU A 61 -2.86 -5.06 5.10
N VAL A 62 -2.97 -4.91 3.77
CA VAL A 62 -1.82 -4.54 2.93
C VAL A 62 -2.27 -3.41 2.00
N MET A 63 -1.46 -2.36 1.95
CA MET A 63 -1.72 -1.20 1.09
C MET A 63 -0.54 -0.98 0.16
N PHE A 64 -0.84 -0.59 -1.07
CA PHE A 64 0.17 -0.17 -2.03
C PHE A 64 -0.22 1.16 -2.63
N GLN A 65 0.74 2.09 -2.70
CA GLN A 65 0.61 3.26 -3.56
C GLN A 65 1.36 2.97 -4.84
N CYS A 66 0.66 2.90 -5.96
CA CYS A 66 1.27 2.56 -7.23
C CYS A 66 0.87 3.54 -8.32
N PHE A 67 1.58 3.47 -9.44
CA PHE A 67 1.42 4.42 -10.52
C PHE A 67 1.16 3.68 -11.82
N SER A 68 0.13 4.12 -12.55
CA SER A 68 -0.32 3.43 -13.76
C SER A 68 -0.85 4.44 -14.77
N ASP A 69 -0.72 4.11 -16.04
CA ASP A 69 -1.37 4.87 -17.11
C ASP A 69 -2.87 4.59 -17.16
N ILE A 70 -3.32 3.55 -16.50
CA ILE A 70 -4.75 3.19 -16.44
C ILE A 70 -5.45 4.11 -15.47
N SER A 71 -6.56 4.72 -15.90
CA SER A 71 -7.28 5.70 -15.08
C SER A 71 -8.71 5.32 -14.76
N ASP A 72 -9.37 4.49 -15.58
CA ASP A 72 -10.80 4.28 -15.53
C ASP A 72 -11.22 2.84 -15.24
N GLN A 73 -10.28 2.01 -14.90
CA GLN A 73 -10.53 0.62 -14.53
C GLN A 73 -9.44 0.15 -13.58
N VAL A 74 -9.59 -1.05 -13.02
CA VAL A 74 -8.59 -1.63 -12.13
C VAL A 74 -7.22 -1.59 -12.81
N PRO A 75 -6.21 -1.02 -12.14
CA PRO A 75 -4.89 -0.84 -12.78
C PRO A 75 -4.09 -2.15 -12.78
N VAL A 76 -4.49 -3.07 -13.64
CA VAL A 76 -3.81 -4.36 -13.78
C VAL A 76 -2.37 -4.16 -14.23
N GLY A 77 -1.49 -5.05 -13.80
CA GLY A 77 -0.09 -5.03 -14.19
C GLY A 77 0.83 -5.38 -13.04
N LYS A 78 2.11 -5.41 -13.35
CA LYS A 78 3.16 -5.64 -12.36
C LYS A 78 3.80 -4.32 -11.95
N TYR A 79 4.04 -4.18 -10.65
CA TYR A 79 4.59 -2.96 -10.06
C TYR A 79 5.82 -3.32 -9.26
N VAL A 80 6.92 -2.65 -9.55
CA VAL A 80 8.16 -2.83 -8.80
C VAL A 80 8.42 -1.59 -7.95
N VAL A 81 9.10 -1.77 -6.83
CA VAL A 81 9.39 -0.65 -5.94
C VAL A 81 10.25 0.39 -6.65
N SER A 82 9.91 1.66 -6.46
CA SER A 82 10.73 2.78 -6.94
C SER A 82 10.26 4.07 -6.29
N GLU A 83 11.16 4.98 -6.04
CA GLU A 83 10.82 6.33 -5.58
C GLU A 83 10.53 7.27 -6.75
N ASP A 84 10.68 6.80 -7.98
CA ASP A 84 10.53 7.64 -9.18
C ASP A 84 9.08 7.97 -9.51
N MET A 85 8.11 7.20 -8.99
CA MET A 85 6.69 7.41 -9.22
C MET A 85 6.29 7.28 -10.69
N THR A 86 7.06 6.52 -11.46
CA THR A 86 6.75 6.25 -12.86
C THR A 86 5.75 5.11 -12.97
N SER A 87 5.08 5.02 -14.13
CA SER A 87 4.11 3.94 -14.36
C SER A 87 4.77 2.57 -14.24
N GLY A 88 4.10 1.64 -13.57
CA GLY A 88 4.64 0.31 -13.30
C GLY A 88 5.48 0.23 -12.04
N THR A 89 5.39 1.23 -11.16
CA THR A 89 6.12 1.22 -9.89
C THR A 89 5.17 1.39 -8.71
N PHE A 90 5.64 0.98 -7.52
CA PHE A 90 4.97 1.34 -6.28
C PHE A 90 5.97 2.06 -5.36
N HIS A 91 5.45 3.01 -4.59
CA HIS A 91 6.28 3.82 -3.72
C HIS A 91 6.50 3.11 -2.39
N PRO A 92 7.74 3.08 -1.89
CA PRO A 92 8.03 2.40 -0.62
C PRO A 92 7.34 3.08 0.56
N GLY A 93 7.00 2.29 1.57
CA GLY A 93 6.32 2.79 2.75
C GLY A 93 7.18 3.71 3.60
N LEU A 94 6.56 4.79 4.07
CA LEU A 94 7.22 5.80 4.90
C LEU A 94 6.28 6.24 6.02
N THR A 95 6.84 6.70 7.12
CA THR A 95 6.06 7.34 8.17
C THR A 95 6.85 8.50 8.77
N ASP A 96 6.11 9.51 9.21
CA ASP A 96 6.66 10.62 9.97
C ASP A 96 6.49 10.40 11.49
N GLY A 97 6.02 9.23 11.88
CA GLY A 97 5.72 8.90 13.27
C GLY A 97 4.24 9.06 13.61
N PHE A 98 3.47 9.70 12.75
CA PHE A 98 2.04 9.92 12.96
C PHE A 98 1.19 9.34 11.85
N ASN A 99 1.64 9.49 10.61
CA ASN A 99 0.90 9.05 9.42
C ASN A 99 1.70 7.99 8.69
N LEU A 100 0.98 7.03 8.10
CA LEU A 100 1.57 6.03 7.21
C LEU A 100 1.36 6.47 5.78
N TYR A 101 2.44 6.50 5.00
CA TYR A 101 2.41 6.90 3.60
C TYR A 101 2.84 5.74 2.72
N SER A 102 2.21 5.60 1.59
CA SER A 102 2.57 4.70 0.50
C SER A 102 2.26 3.24 0.81
N SER A 103 3.25 2.36 0.95
CA SER A 103 2.99 0.91 0.92
C SER A 103 3.33 0.26 2.24
N TRP A 104 2.36 -0.46 2.79
CA TRP A 104 2.47 -1.00 4.14
C TRP A 104 1.79 -2.35 4.27
N TYR A 105 2.35 -3.20 5.11
CA TYR A 105 1.64 -4.27 5.78
C TYR A 105 1.32 -3.80 7.20
N LEU A 106 0.11 -4.10 7.69
CA LEU A 106 -0.22 -3.85 9.09
C LEU A 106 -1.30 -4.80 9.57
N TYR A 107 -1.34 -5.01 10.88
CA TYR A 107 -2.48 -5.64 11.54
C TYR A 107 -3.37 -4.52 12.05
N ALA A 108 -4.58 -4.43 11.50
CA ALA A 108 -5.52 -3.39 11.87
C ALA A 108 -6.34 -3.81 13.09
N VAL A 109 -6.64 -2.86 13.97
CA VAL A 109 -7.54 -3.06 15.10
C VAL A 109 -8.57 -1.95 15.03
N ASP A 110 -9.82 -2.31 14.76
CA ASP A 110 -10.93 -1.36 14.60
C ASP A 110 -10.61 -0.26 13.57
N GLY A 111 -9.88 -0.63 12.53
CA GLY A 111 -9.49 0.27 11.45
C GLY A 111 -8.25 1.10 11.72
N TYR A 112 -7.62 0.94 12.87
CA TYR A 112 -6.42 1.67 13.24
C TYR A 112 -5.21 0.77 13.25
N LEU A 113 -4.02 1.36 13.24
CA LEU A 113 -2.77 0.64 13.30
C LEU A 113 -2.66 -0.14 14.62
N GLY A 114 -2.47 -1.45 14.51
CA GLY A 114 -2.22 -2.32 15.65
C GLY A 114 -0.73 -2.39 15.98
N GLU A 115 -0.33 -3.44 16.68
CA GLU A 115 1.03 -3.58 17.18
C GLU A 115 1.98 -4.20 16.17
N GLN A 116 1.46 -4.79 15.07
CA GLN A 116 2.28 -5.44 14.07
C GLN A 116 2.18 -4.70 12.75
N TYR A 117 3.32 -4.31 12.20
CA TYR A 117 3.36 -3.58 10.94
C TYR A 117 4.74 -3.64 10.31
N ALA A 118 4.80 -3.35 9.01
CA ALA A 118 6.05 -3.22 8.29
C ALA A 118 5.86 -2.32 7.07
N ALA A 119 6.70 -1.34 6.91
CA ALA A 119 6.79 -0.60 5.67
C ALA A 119 7.33 -1.53 4.59
N LEU A 120 6.70 -1.55 3.42
CA LEU A 120 7.12 -2.36 2.29
C LEU A 120 8.06 -1.51 1.44
N ILE A 121 9.33 -1.87 1.40
CA ILE A 121 10.35 -0.99 0.81
C ILE A 121 11.10 -1.62 -0.35
N ASP A 122 10.81 -2.87 -0.68
CA ASP A 122 11.47 -3.55 -1.80
C ASP A 122 10.55 -4.63 -2.35
N GLY A 123 10.87 -5.12 -3.54
CA GLY A 123 10.12 -6.19 -4.18
C GLY A 123 9.09 -5.70 -5.19
N SER A 124 8.02 -6.46 -5.33
CA SER A 124 7.02 -6.21 -6.37
C SER A 124 5.65 -6.74 -5.95
N PHE A 125 4.60 -6.23 -6.62
CA PHE A 125 3.29 -6.85 -6.59
C PHE A 125 2.68 -6.84 -7.98
N GLU A 126 1.66 -7.66 -8.17
CA GLU A 126 0.99 -7.77 -9.45
C GLU A 126 -0.51 -7.84 -9.27
N ILE A 127 -1.26 -7.15 -10.11
CA ILE A 127 -2.72 -7.23 -10.18
C ILE A 127 -3.08 -7.94 -11.48
N ILE A 128 -3.79 -9.06 -11.37
CA ILE A 128 -4.13 -9.93 -12.49
C ILE A 128 -5.65 -9.94 -12.65
N ASP A 129 -6.13 -9.70 -13.87
CA ASP A 129 -7.54 -9.84 -14.20
C ASP A 129 -7.82 -11.32 -14.49
N ASN A 130 -8.73 -11.93 -13.74
CA ASN A 130 -9.05 -13.35 -13.88
C ASN A 130 -10.08 -13.63 -14.97
N GLY A 131 -10.68 -12.59 -15.56
CA GLY A 131 -11.62 -12.74 -16.67
C GLY A 131 -13.05 -13.05 -16.27
N ASP A 132 -13.32 -13.16 -14.97
CA ASP A 132 -14.65 -13.48 -14.44
C ASP A 132 -15.22 -12.38 -13.53
N GLY A 133 -14.63 -11.19 -13.60
CA GLY A 133 -15.01 -10.08 -12.72
C GLY A 133 -14.18 -10.00 -11.44
N THR A 134 -13.34 -11.00 -11.19
CA THR A 134 -12.43 -10.95 -10.05
C THR A 134 -11.01 -10.67 -10.49
N HIS A 135 -10.19 -10.28 -9.51
CA HIS A 135 -8.76 -10.04 -9.71
C HIS A 135 -7.98 -10.79 -8.65
N THR A 136 -6.75 -11.14 -8.97
CA THR A 136 -5.80 -11.68 -8.00
C THR A 136 -4.68 -10.68 -7.82
N ILE A 137 -4.33 -10.41 -6.56
CA ILE A 137 -3.18 -9.60 -6.23
C ILE A 137 -2.18 -10.50 -5.51
N THR A 138 -0.97 -10.58 -6.07
CA THR A 138 0.13 -11.31 -5.42
C THR A 138 1.23 -10.33 -5.11
N PHE A 139 1.93 -10.54 -4.02
CA PHE A 139 3.06 -9.68 -3.68
C PHE A 139 4.20 -10.48 -3.09
N ASP A 140 5.40 -10.01 -3.41
CA ASP A 140 6.67 -10.56 -2.94
C ASP A 140 7.53 -9.35 -2.60
N THR A 141 7.46 -8.94 -1.35
CA THR A 141 8.01 -7.67 -0.88
C THR A 141 8.96 -7.90 0.29
N TYR A 142 9.65 -6.83 0.67
CA TYR A 142 10.62 -6.88 1.77
C TYR A 142 10.50 -5.63 2.62
N ASP A 143 10.76 -5.78 3.91
CA ASP A 143 10.85 -4.66 4.84
C ASP A 143 12.30 -4.23 5.04
N ALA A 144 12.50 -3.23 5.89
CA ALA A 144 13.84 -2.67 6.12
C ALA A 144 14.77 -3.61 6.87
N ALA A 145 14.24 -4.62 7.52
CA ALA A 145 15.05 -5.64 8.20
C ALA A 145 15.40 -6.80 7.28
N GLY A 146 14.95 -6.77 6.03
CA GLY A 146 15.20 -7.83 5.06
C GLY A 146 14.23 -9.00 5.15
N ASN A 147 13.16 -8.86 5.93
CA ASN A 147 12.15 -9.91 5.99
C ASN A 147 11.35 -9.94 4.71
N ASN A 148 11.09 -11.14 4.20
CA ASN A 148 10.28 -11.33 3.01
C ASN A 148 8.81 -11.38 3.41
N ILE A 149 8.01 -10.48 2.85
CA ILE A 149 6.57 -10.37 3.15
C ILE A 149 5.83 -10.70 1.87
N THR A 150 5.12 -11.82 1.89
CA THR A 150 4.41 -12.35 0.72
C THR A 150 2.93 -12.52 0.99
N GLY A 151 2.17 -12.64 -0.06
CA GLY A 151 0.76 -12.94 0.07
C GLY A 151 0.05 -12.99 -1.26
N SER A 152 -1.21 -13.39 -1.19
CA SER A 152 -2.10 -13.47 -2.34
C SER A 152 -3.52 -13.24 -1.87
N TRP A 153 -4.26 -12.48 -2.66
CA TRP A 153 -5.68 -12.23 -2.41
C TRP A 153 -6.43 -12.31 -3.74
N THR A 154 -7.62 -12.88 -3.74
CA THR A 154 -8.48 -12.95 -4.92
C THR A 154 -9.87 -12.49 -4.56
N GLY A 155 -10.48 -11.65 -5.38
CA GLY A 155 -11.84 -11.18 -5.20
C GLY A 155 -12.17 -10.04 -6.16
N GLU A 156 -13.30 -9.41 -5.92
CA GLU A 156 -13.69 -8.22 -6.68
C GLU A 156 -12.98 -7.00 -6.08
N ILE A 157 -12.43 -6.15 -6.96
CA ILE A 157 -11.81 -4.90 -6.55
C ILE A 157 -12.79 -3.77 -6.81
N TYR A 158 -13.16 -3.04 -5.76
CA TYR A 158 -14.02 -1.87 -5.89
C TYR A 158 -13.19 -0.67 -6.27
N ILE A 159 -13.63 0.06 -7.30
CA ILE A 159 -12.99 1.33 -7.63
C ILE A 159 -13.73 2.41 -6.86
N ASP A 160 -13.03 3.07 -5.96
CA ASP A 160 -13.57 4.17 -5.20
C ASP A 160 -13.25 5.47 -5.95
N THR A 161 -14.29 6.14 -6.40
CA THR A 161 -14.15 7.39 -7.13
C THR A 161 -14.44 8.60 -6.25
N SER A 162 -14.69 8.39 -4.96
CA SER A 162 -14.93 9.50 -4.05
C SER A 162 -13.65 10.28 -3.81
N SER A 163 -13.79 11.55 -3.48
CA SER A 163 -12.65 12.43 -3.31
C SER A 163 -12.24 12.52 -1.84
N VAL A 164 -11.92 11.39 -1.24
CA VAL A 164 -11.54 11.35 0.18
C VAL A 164 -10.05 11.07 0.38
N MET A 165 -9.25 11.50 -0.56
CA MET A 165 -7.82 11.20 -0.53
C MET A 165 -7.13 11.69 0.73
N SER A 166 -7.59 12.79 1.31
CA SER A 166 -7.00 13.28 2.56
C SER A 166 -7.20 12.33 3.72
N THR A 167 -8.30 11.57 3.71
CA THR A 167 -8.56 10.58 4.75
C THR A 167 -7.72 9.32 4.55
N MET A 168 -7.42 9.00 3.32
CA MET A 168 -6.67 7.78 3.02
C MET A 168 -5.20 7.90 3.39
N ALA A 169 -4.68 9.11 3.46
CA ALA A 169 -3.28 9.32 3.80
C ALA A 169 -3.00 9.18 5.30
N VAL A 170 -4.02 9.12 6.13
CA VAL A 170 -3.87 9.12 7.58
C VAL A 170 -4.47 7.86 8.17
N ARG A 171 -3.61 6.97 8.62
CA ARG A 171 -4.02 5.72 9.25
C ARG A 171 -3.09 5.41 10.40
N THR A 172 -3.50 5.80 11.56
CA THR A 172 -2.67 5.58 12.74
C THR A 172 -3.42 4.85 13.81
#